data_97367f3ef2721fdbf10dd49ceb1524cd
#
_entry.id   97367f3ef2721fdbf10dd49ceb1524cd
#
_cell.length_a   1.000
_cell.length_b   1.000
_cell.length_c   1.000
_cell.angle_alpha   90.00
_cell.angle_beta   90.00
_cell.angle_gamma   90.00
#
_symmetry.space_group_name_H-M   'P 1'
#
loop_
_entity.id
_entity.type
_entity.pdbx_description
1 polymer ?
#
loop_
_entity_poly.entity_id
_entity_poly.type
_entity_poly.pdbx_seq_one_letter_code
_entity_poly.pdbx_strand_id
1 'polypeptide(L)'
;MSILDRKEIFRVEESSLTFEKLVNEAAPEISSGLREKSVVILPSHGHDDVFYAGTLDTLDFLNENGINTDVYASDEEYKELSLHGAEFWLGIFIIQSIVVPVFCGVISSYIYDKLKAKDDDNIALKFMVENKEGKTTAIEFHGKVENLSKAIDAVKSLSDED
;
A
#
# COMPACT_ATOMS: atom_id res chain seq x y z
N MET A 1 -28.22 12.44 8.54
CA MET A 1 -26.90 11.84 8.50
C MET A 1 -27.03 10.35 8.28
N SER A 2 -26.24 9.86 7.41
CA SER A 2 -26.23 8.43 7.14
C SER A 2 -25.32 7.70 8.10
N ILE A 3 -25.73 6.51 8.53
CA ILE A 3 -24.83 5.62 9.25
C ILE A 3 -23.65 5.21 8.37
N LEU A 4 -23.73 5.53 7.08
CA LEU A 4 -22.66 5.26 6.13
C LEU A 4 -21.62 6.37 6.08
N ASP A 5 -21.87 7.49 6.76
CA ASP A 5 -20.89 8.58 6.84
C ASP A 5 -19.78 8.15 7.79
N ARG A 6 -18.78 7.53 7.23
CA ARG A 6 -17.62 7.10 8.00
C ARG A 6 -16.74 8.29 8.29
N LYS A 7 -16.28 8.38 9.52
CA LYS A 7 -15.34 9.40 9.90
C LYS A 7 -14.04 9.16 9.16
N GLU A 8 -13.50 10.21 8.56
CA GLU A 8 -12.18 10.12 7.91
C GLU A 8 -11.11 9.82 8.94
N ILE A 9 -10.19 8.93 8.59
CA ILE A 9 -9.04 8.59 9.41
C ILE A 9 -7.79 8.97 8.63
N PHE A 10 -6.92 9.74 9.27
CA PHE A 10 -5.60 10.05 8.72
C PHE A 10 -4.62 10.03 9.87
N ARG A 11 -3.67 9.09 9.84
CA ARG A 11 -2.67 8.92 10.88
C ARG A 11 -1.29 8.80 10.28
N VAL A 12 -0.32 9.40 10.96
CA VAL A 12 1.09 9.21 10.66
C VAL A 12 1.73 8.74 11.96
N GLU A 13 2.24 7.51 11.96
CA GLU A 13 2.75 6.87 13.18
C GLU A 13 4.07 6.17 12.89
N GLU A 14 4.87 5.99 13.94
CA GLU A 14 6.03 5.13 13.85
C GLU A 14 5.57 3.69 13.90
N SER A 15 6.16 2.82 13.06
CA SER A 15 5.83 1.40 13.01
C SER A 15 7.05 0.58 13.37
N SER A 16 6.82 -0.54 14.06
CA SER A 16 7.88 -1.48 14.39
C SER A 16 8.20 -2.45 13.24
N LEU A 17 7.38 -2.45 12.19
CA LEU A 17 7.61 -3.34 11.05
C LEU A 17 8.81 -2.82 10.25
N THR A 18 9.74 -3.73 9.94
CA THR A 18 10.91 -3.41 9.13
C THR A 18 11.04 -4.41 8.00
N PHE A 19 11.85 -4.07 7.01
CA PHE A 19 12.13 -4.98 5.91
C PHE A 19 12.74 -6.30 6.42
N GLU A 20 13.64 -6.21 7.40
CA GLU A 20 14.23 -7.43 7.98
C GLU A 20 13.19 -8.35 8.60
N LYS A 21 12.19 -7.78 9.28
CA LYS A 21 11.11 -8.59 9.83
C LYS A 21 10.29 -9.24 8.74
N LEU A 22 10.01 -8.51 7.67
CA LEU A 22 9.27 -9.06 6.53
C LEU A 22 10.02 -10.24 5.92
N VAL A 23 11.32 -10.09 5.70
CA VAL A 23 12.14 -11.16 5.12
C VAL A 23 12.19 -12.38 6.05
N ASN A 24 12.37 -12.15 7.35
CA ASN A 24 12.51 -13.23 8.31
C ASN A 24 11.23 -14.04 8.51
N GLU A 25 10.07 -13.40 8.34
CA GLU A 25 8.78 -14.05 8.53
C GLU A 25 8.20 -14.60 7.24
N ALA A 26 8.79 -14.29 6.09
CA ALA A 26 8.28 -14.72 4.81
C ALA A 26 8.61 -16.19 4.54
N ALA A 27 7.74 -16.83 3.75
CA ALA A 27 8.03 -18.16 3.23
C ALA A 27 9.32 -18.10 2.38
N PRO A 28 10.12 -19.18 2.35
CA PRO A 28 11.40 -19.15 1.62
C PRO A 28 11.30 -18.75 0.17
N GLU A 29 10.24 -19.15 -0.53
CA GLU A 29 10.05 -18.81 -1.95
C GLU A 29 9.81 -17.32 -2.15
N ILE A 30 9.42 -16.59 -1.10
CA ILE A 30 9.20 -15.14 -1.17
C ILE A 30 10.45 -14.39 -0.70
N SER A 31 11.02 -14.81 0.44
CA SER A 31 12.11 -14.07 1.07
C SER A 31 13.33 -13.94 0.16
N SER A 32 13.58 -14.94 -0.68
CA SER A 32 14.72 -14.92 -1.58
C SER A 32 14.63 -13.82 -2.64
N GLY A 33 13.41 -13.44 -3.03
CA GLY A 33 13.18 -12.41 -4.04
C GLY A 33 12.89 -11.02 -3.50
N LEU A 34 12.54 -10.90 -2.21
CA LEU A 34 12.13 -9.61 -1.66
C LEU A 34 13.22 -8.55 -1.70
N ARG A 35 14.47 -8.96 -1.54
CA ARG A 35 15.60 -8.01 -1.51
C ARG A 35 15.82 -7.31 -2.84
N GLU A 36 15.25 -7.85 -3.91
CA GLU A 36 15.36 -7.27 -5.24
C GLU A 36 14.18 -6.36 -5.58
N LYS A 37 13.20 -6.29 -4.70
CA LYS A 37 11.99 -5.50 -4.95
C LYS A 37 12.12 -4.11 -4.35
N SER A 38 11.37 -3.19 -4.92
CA SER A 38 11.30 -1.81 -4.40
C SER A 38 10.09 -1.63 -3.50
N VAL A 39 9.02 -2.37 -3.75
CA VAL A 39 7.74 -2.25 -3.05
C VAL A 39 7.15 -3.64 -2.87
N VAL A 40 6.50 -3.87 -1.75
CA VAL A 40 5.75 -5.11 -1.52
C VAL A 40 4.34 -4.79 -1.05
N ILE A 41 3.37 -5.52 -1.61
CA ILE A 41 1.96 -5.36 -1.23
C ILE A 41 1.68 -6.33 -0.08
N LEU A 42 1.14 -5.78 1.00
CA LEU A 42 0.86 -6.54 2.22
C LEU A 42 -0.62 -6.88 2.32
N PRO A 43 -0.98 -7.95 3.04
CA PRO A 43 -2.36 -8.17 3.44
C PRO A 43 -2.84 -6.96 4.23
N SER A 44 -4.11 -6.64 4.13
CA SER A 44 -4.61 -5.42 4.75
C SER A 44 -6.06 -5.57 5.18
N HIS A 45 -6.67 -4.46 5.57
CA HIS A 45 -8.08 -4.41 5.96
C HIS A 45 -8.40 -5.29 7.18
N GLY A 46 -7.46 -5.32 8.16
CA GLY A 46 -7.66 -6.06 9.40
C GLY A 46 -7.41 -7.55 9.32
N HIS A 47 -6.89 -8.03 8.19
CA HIS A 47 -6.56 -9.44 7.99
C HIS A 47 -5.05 -9.59 7.79
N ASP A 48 -4.50 -10.67 8.30
CA ASP A 48 -3.06 -10.94 8.20
C ASP A 48 -2.68 -11.70 6.93
N ASP A 49 -3.64 -12.30 6.26
CA ASP A 49 -3.38 -13.16 5.12
C ASP A 49 -4.30 -12.93 3.93
N VAL A 50 -5.10 -11.87 3.97
CA VAL A 50 -6.09 -11.63 2.92
C VAL A 50 -5.79 -10.32 2.21
N PHE A 51 -5.88 -10.35 0.89
CA PHE A 51 -5.62 -9.21 0.01
C PHE A 51 -6.91 -8.71 -0.63
N TYR A 52 -6.90 -7.45 -1.00
CA TYR A 52 -7.97 -6.85 -1.78
C TYR A 52 -8.10 -7.57 -3.14
N ALA A 53 -9.33 -7.78 -3.62
CA ALA A 53 -9.58 -8.53 -4.85
C ALA A 53 -8.91 -7.95 -6.09
N GLY A 54 -8.60 -6.66 -6.10
CA GLY A 54 -7.88 -6.01 -7.20
C GLY A 54 -6.37 -5.97 -7.04
N THR A 55 -5.82 -6.71 -6.08
CA THR A 55 -4.39 -6.66 -5.77
C THR A 55 -3.51 -7.04 -6.96
N LEU A 56 -3.87 -8.09 -7.69
CA LEU A 56 -3.06 -8.53 -8.83
C LEU A 56 -3.08 -7.52 -9.97
N ASP A 57 -4.21 -6.83 -10.17
CA ASP A 57 -4.28 -5.76 -11.16
C ASP A 57 -3.39 -4.58 -10.74
N THR A 58 -3.39 -4.25 -9.45
CA THR A 58 -2.51 -3.22 -8.91
C THR A 58 -1.04 -3.62 -9.06
N LEU A 59 -0.73 -4.87 -8.76
CA LEU A 59 0.62 -5.41 -8.92
C LEU A 59 1.12 -5.25 -10.35
N ASP A 60 0.30 -5.67 -11.30
CA ASP A 60 0.65 -5.58 -12.72
C ASP A 60 0.87 -4.12 -13.14
N PHE A 61 -0.01 -3.23 -12.70
CA PHE A 61 0.08 -1.82 -13.05
C PHE A 61 1.38 -1.19 -12.52
N LEU A 62 1.74 -1.50 -11.27
CA LEU A 62 2.97 -0.99 -10.68
C LEU A 62 4.19 -1.49 -11.44
N ASN A 63 4.23 -2.79 -11.74
CA ASN A 63 5.36 -3.38 -12.49
C ASN A 63 5.46 -2.83 -13.91
N GLU A 64 4.33 -2.63 -14.58
CA GLU A 64 4.30 -2.06 -15.94
C GLU A 64 4.79 -0.61 -15.96
N ASN A 65 4.71 0.08 -14.84
CA ASN A 65 5.16 1.46 -14.73
C ASN A 65 6.53 1.59 -14.07
N GLY A 66 7.30 0.51 -14.06
CA GLY A 66 8.69 0.55 -13.65
C GLY A 66 8.96 0.43 -12.17
N ILE A 67 7.93 0.12 -11.38
CA ILE A 67 8.10 -0.09 -9.94
C ILE A 67 8.14 -1.58 -9.67
N ASN A 68 9.31 -2.09 -9.32
CA ASN A 68 9.52 -3.52 -9.09
C ASN A 68 8.79 -3.96 -7.82
N THR A 69 7.64 -4.61 -8.01
CA THR A 69 6.69 -4.90 -6.95
C THR A 69 6.36 -6.39 -6.89
N ASP A 70 6.12 -6.88 -5.67
CA ASP A 70 5.61 -8.23 -5.46
C ASP A 70 4.55 -8.20 -4.36
N VAL A 71 3.80 -9.29 -4.22
CA VAL A 71 2.88 -9.46 -3.10
C VAL A 71 3.57 -10.27 -2.01
N TYR A 72 3.22 -10.00 -0.76
CA TYR A 72 3.82 -10.68 0.39
C TYR A 72 3.06 -11.98 0.69
N ALA A 73 3.07 -12.89 -0.29
CA ALA A 73 2.44 -14.22 -0.16
C ALA A 73 2.96 -15.10 -1.28
N SER A 74 3.14 -16.39 -0.98
CA SER A 74 3.42 -17.37 -2.03
C SER A 74 2.13 -17.62 -2.82
N ASP A 75 2.25 -18.28 -3.97
CA ASP A 75 1.07 -18.61 -4.77
C ASP A 75 0.07 -19.43 -3.99
N GLU A 76 0.56 -20.29 -3.09
CA GLU A 76 -0.30 -21.14 -2.27
C GLU A 76 -0.96 -20.37 -1.13
N GLU A 77 -0.32 -19.31 -0.63
CA GLU A 77 -0.82 -18.51 0.48
C GLU A 77 -1.76 -17.39 0.05
N TYR A 78 -1.69 -17.01 -1.21
CA TYR A 78 -2.41 -15.85 -1.69
C TYR A 78 -3.93 -16.05 -1.62
N LYS A 79 -4.62 -15.16 -0.93
CA LYS A 79 -6.08 -15.18 -0.78
C LYS A 79 -6.62 -13.78 -1.01
N GLU A 80 -7.72 -13.71 -1.74
CA GLU A 80 -8.41 -12.45 -1.97
C GLU A 80 -9.75 -12.45 -1.24
N LEU A 81 -10.10 -11.29 -0.74
CA LEU A 81 -11.41 -11.07 -0.14
C LEU A 81 -12.26 -10.23 -1.08
N SER A 82 -13.34 -10.84 -1.58
CA SER A 82 -14.31 -10.14 -2.39
C SER A 82 -15.33 -9.49 -1.47
N LEU A 83 -15.34 -8.16 -1.45
CA LEU A 83 -16.32 -7.43 -0.67
C LEU A 83 -17.36 -6.84 -1.61
N HIS A 84 -18.62 -6.98 -1.23
CA HIS A 84 -19.68 -6.31 -1.94
C HIS A 84 -19.63 -4.82 -1.59
N GLY A 85 -19.70 -3.96 -2.60
CA GLY A 85 -19.67 -2.53 -2.37
C GLY A 85 -18.30 -1.89 -2.54
N ALA A 86 -17.41 -2.56 -3.16
CA ALA A 86 -16.22 -2.01 -3.85
C ALA A 86 -15.45 -0.91 -3.10
N GLU A 87 -15.20 -1.07 -1.82
CA GLU A 87 -14.24 -0.20 -1.15
C GLU A 87 -12.84 -0.69 -1.54
N PHE A 88 -12.05 0.20 -2.14
CA PHE A 88 -10.66 -0.11 -2.46
C PHE A 88 -9.82 0.00 -1.20
N TRP A 89 -9.00 -1.02 -0.93
CA TRP A 89 -8.08 -0.98 0.21
C TRP A 89 -6.77 -1.65 -0.18
N LEU A 90 -5.67 -1.06 0.26
CA LEU A 90 -4.35 -1.48 -0.15
C LEU A 90 -3.35 -1.21 0.96
N GLY A 91 -2.52 -2.21 1.27
CA GLY A 91 -1.39 -2.06 2.19
C GLY A 91 -0.10 -2.18 1.41
N ILE A 92 0.82 -1.23 1.59
CA ILE A 92 2.07 -1.17 0.83
C ILE A 92 3.22 -0.94 1.79
N PHE A 93 4.30 -1.72 1.63
CA PHE A 93 5.57 -1.45 2.29
C PHE A 93 6.58 -1.03 1.22
N ILE A 94 7.10 0.18 1.35
CA ILE A 94 8.09 0.69 0.40
C ILE A 94 9.47 0.36 0.94
N ILE A 95 10.16 -0.54 0.24
CA ILE A 95 11.46 -1.07 0.67
C ILE A 95 12.57 -0.06 0.36
N GLN A 96 12.49 0.57 -0.80
CA GLN A 96 13.49 1.54 -1.23
C GLN A 96 12.87 2.92 -1.33
N SER A 97 13.20 3.77 -0.38
CA SER A 97 12.58 5.11 -0.29
C SER A 97 12.82 5.96 -1.54
N ILE A 98 13.83 5.64 -2.32
CA ILE A 98 14.13 6.38 -3.56
C ILE A 98 12.98 6.30 -4.58
N VAL A 99 12.14 5.26 -4.51
CA VAL A 99 11.02 5.14 -5.45
C VAL A 99 9.79 5.92 -5.01
N VAL A 100 9.79 6.52 -3.82
CA VAL A 100 8.62 7.19 -3.27
C VAL A 100 7.98 8.19 -4.23
N PRO A 101 8.72 9.13 -4.85
CA PRO A 101 8.07 10.09 -5.77
C PRO A 101 7.40 9.42 -6.96
N VAL A 102 8.07 8.44 -7.57
CA VAL A 102 7.50 7.72 -8.71
C VAL A 102 6.30 6.89 -8.27
N PHE A 103 6.42 6.21 -7.13
CA PHE A 103 5.33 5.41 -6.58
C PHE A 103 4.08 6.27 -6.35
N CYS A 104 4.24 7.45 -5.76
CA CYS A 104 3.09 8.32 -5.48
C CYS A 104 2.37 8.72 -6.77
N GLY A 105 3.11 9.02 -7.83
CA GLY A 105 2.51 9.33 -9.12
C GLY A 105 1.79 8.14 -9.73
N VAL A 106 2.41 6.97 -9.68
CA VAL A 106 1.83 5.77 -10.29
C VAL A 106 0.59 5.31 -9.54
N ILE A 107 0.62 5.29 -8.21
CA ILE A 107 -0.55 4.83 -7.45
C ILE A 107 -1.73 5.80 -7.59
N SER A 108 -1.45 7.10 -7.67
CA SER A 108 -2.49 8.09 -7.91
C SER A 108 -3.14 7.87 -9.27
N SER A 109 -2.31 7.64 -10.29
CA SER A 109 -2.81 7.33 -11.64
C SER A 109 -3.65 6.08 -11.64
N TYR A 110 -3.23 5.05 -10.91
CA TYR A 110 -4.00 3.82 -10.80
C TYR A 110 -5.40 4.09 -10.25
N ILE A 111 -5.47 4.86 -9.16
CA ILE A 111 -6.75 5.14 -8.50
C ILE A 111 -7.66 6.00 -9.36
N TYR A 112 -7.13 7.08 -9.94
CA TYR A 112 -7.95 8.02 -10.71
C TYR A 112 -8.26 7.56 -12.12
N ASP A 113 -7.27 6.98 -12.80
CA ASP A 113 -7.40 6.69 -14.23
C ASP A 113 -7.80 5.25 -14.50
N LYS A 114 -7.22 4.30 -13.78
CA LYS A 114 -7.47 2.88 -14.01
C LYS A 114 -8.74 2.42 -13.30
N LEU A 115 -8.86 2.70 -12.01
CA LEU A 115 -10.06 2.38 -11.25
C LEU A 115 -11.19 3.35 -11.51
N LYS A 116 -10.86 4.54 -12.03
CA LYS A 116 -11.85 5.61 -12.27
C LYS A 116 -12.61 5.96 -11.00
N ALA A 117 -11.88 6.02 -9.88
CA ALA A 117 -12.48 6.36 -8.61
C ALA A 117 -13.02 7.78 -8.63
N LYS A 118 -14.21 7.94 -8.06
CA LYS A 118 -14.87 9.25 -7.99
C LYS A 118 -14.52 9.92 -6.67
N ASP A 119 -14.64 11.25 -6.64
CA ASP A 119 -14.28 12.03 -5.47
C ASP A 119 -14.96 11.58 -4.19
N ASP A 120 -16.20 11.07 -4.27
CA ASP A 120 -16.95 10.62 -3.11
C ASP A 120 -16.82 9.12 -2.81
N ASP A 121 -16.05 8.39 -3.60
CA ASP A 121 -15.76 6.98 -3.30
C ASP A 121 -14.85 6.89 -2.07
N ASN A 122 -15.03 5.83 -1.29
CA ASN A 122 -14.20 5.60 -0.11
C ASN A 122 -13.03 4.68 -0.45
N ILE A 123 -11.87 5.00 0.10
CA ILE A 123 -10.68 4.16 -0.04
C ILE A 123 -10.01 4.00 1.32
N ALA A 124 -9.29 2.91 1.46
CA ALA A 124 -8.49 2.64 2.65
C ALA A 124 -7.06 2.29 2.21
N LEU A 125 -6.11 3.08 2.67
CA LEU A 125 -4.70 2.91 2.29
C LEU A 125 -3.84 2.86 3.53
N LYS A 126 -2.82 2.03 3.49
CA LYS A 126 -1.79 2.03 4.52
C LYS A 126 -0.44 1.91 3.83
N PHE A 127 0.36 2.96 3.92
CA PHE A 127 1.68 2.99 3.32
C PHE A 127 2.72 3.01 4.42
N MET A 128 3.73 2.17 4.30
CA MET A 128 4.84 2.14 5.23
C MET A 128 6.13 2.37 4.48
N VAL A 129 6.96 3.27 5.00
CA VAL A 129 8.24 3.61 4.40
C VAL A 129 9.33 3.48 5.46
N GLU A 130 10.32 2.66 5.18
CA GLU A 130 11.49 2.53 6.05
C GLU A 130 12.59 3.45 5.55
N ASN A 131 13.16 4.27 6.44
CA ASN A 131 14.24 5.16 6.07
C ASN A 131 15.59 4.46 6.19
N LYS A 132 16.66 5.18 5.85
CA LYS A 132 18.02 4.62 5.87
C LYS A 132 18.51 4.24 7.26
N GLU A 133 17.89 4.80 8.30
CA GLU A 133 18.24 4.49 9.67
C GLU A 133 17.48 3.30 10.24
N GLY A 134 16.64 2.68 9.41
CA GLY A 134 15.86 1.51 9.81
C GLY A 134 14.59 1.83 10.56
N LYS A 135 14.14 3.10 10.52
CA LYS A 135 12.88 3.49 11.13
C LYS A 135 11.78 3.52 10.10
N THR A 136 10.65 2.94 10.45
CA THR A 136 9.50 2.87 9.56
C THR A 136 8.41 3.81 10.02
N THR A 137 7.89 4.60 9.09
CA THR A 137 6.72 5.44 9.30
C THR A 137 5.55 4.84 8.58
N ALA A 138 4.43 4.69 9.28
CA ALA A 138 3.18 4.19 8.71
C ALA A 138 2.22 5.34 8.52
N ILE A 139 1.63 5.43 7.33
CA ILE A 139 0.62 6.42 7.00
C ILE A 139 -0.66 5.67 6.68
N GLU A 140 -1.69 5.93 7.46
CA GLU A 140 -2.99 5.28 7.29
C GLU A 140 -4.03 6.32 6.90
N PHE A 141 -4.77 6.05 5.84
CA PHE A 141 -5.84 6.92 5.37
C PHE A 141 -7.08 6.10 5.06
N HIS A 142 -8.20 6.48 5.67
CA HIS A 142 -9.52 5.94 5.33
C HIS A 142 -10.42 7.14 5.08
N GLY A 143 -10.94 7.27 3.89
CA GLY A 143 -11.77 8.41 3.58
C GLY A 143 -12.11 8.49 2.11
N LYS A 144 -12.58 9.65 1.71
CA LYS A 144 -12.99 9.88 0.33
C LYS A 144 -11.81 10.18 -0.56
N VAL A 145 -11.91 9.74 -1.81
CA VAL A 145 -10.86 9.97 -2.82
C VAL A 145 -10.51 11.45 -2.95
N GLU A 146 -11.48 12.34 -2.78
CA GLU A 146 -11.21 13.79 -2.86
C GLU A 146 -10.16 14.26 -1.84
N ASN A 147 -9.96 13.50 -0.76
CA ASN A 147 -8.98 13.83 0.27
C ASN A 147 -7.72 12.97 0.19
N LEU A 148 -7.58 12.18 -0.87
CA LEU A 148 -6.44 11.29 -1.06
C LEU A 148 -5.10 12.05 -1.03
N SER A 149 -5.09 13.29 -1.48
CA SER A 149 -3.86 14.08 -1.53
C SER A 149 -3.19 14.21 -0.16
N LYS A 150 -3.95 14.17 0.93
CA LYS A 150 -3.38 14.22 2.28
C LYS A 150 -2.40 13.06 2.50
N ALA A 151 -2.83 11.84 2.14
CA ALA A 151 -2.01 10.66 2.30
C ALA A 151 -0.82 10.68 1.35
N ILE A 152 -1.06 11.03 0.10
CA ILE A 152 -0.01 11.07 -0.91
C ILE A 152 1.06 12.09 -0.54
N ASP A 153 0.67 13.29 -0.09
CA ASP A 153 1.62 14.31 0.31
C ASP A 153 2.42 13.89 1.53
N ALA A 154 1.79 13.18 2.47
CA ALA A 154 2.49 12.67 3.65
C ALA A 154 3.55 11.63 3.26
N VAL A 155 3.23 10.75 2.31
CA VAL A 155 4.20 9.76 1.83
C VAL A 155 5.35 10.46 1.11
N LYS A 156 5.04 11.44 0.26
CA LYS A 156 6.07 12.20 -0.46
C LYS A 156 7.06 12.89 0.49
N SER A 157 6.56 13.40 1.61
CA SER A 157 7.42 14.09 2.57
C SER A 157 8.50 13.19 3.15
N LEU A 158 8.27 11.88 3.17
CA LEU A 158 9.23 10.93 3.71
C LEU A 158 10.46 10.76 2.81
N SER A 159 10.31 11.02 1.51
CA SER A 159 11.44 10.93 0.60
C SER A 159 12.44 12.07 0.78
N ASP A 160 11.99 13.20 1.33
CA ASP A 160 12.82 14.39 1.50
C ASP A 160 13.66 14.34 2.78
N GLU A 161 13.49 13.32 3.59
CA GLU A 161 14.19 13.17 4.87
C GLU A 161 15.49 12.35 4.77
N ASP A 162 15.86 11.98 3.59
CA ASP A 162 17.09 11.19 3.36
C ASP A 162 18.35 12.01 3.52
#